data_213c84a4e29547ef56693583438db2e2
#
_entry.id   213c84a4e29547ef56693583438db2e2
#
_cell.length_a   1.000
_cell.length_b   1.000
_cell.length_c   1.000
_cell.angle_alpha   90.00
_cell.angle_beta   90.00
_cell.angle_gamma   90.00
#
_symmetry.space_group_name_H-M   'P 1'
#
loop_
_entity.id
_entity.type
_entity.pdbx_description
1 polymer ?
#
loop_
_entity_poly.entity_id
_entity_poly.type
_entity_poly.pdbx_seq_one_letter_code
_entity_poly.pdbx_strand_id
1 'polypeptide(L)'
;GWSLFDLFVVAVALIPASGAFGVLRVLRVLRVLRLLSAVRSMRRVVAALVATLPGMVSIGALLVMLVYVSGVVSTQLFSATDPEHFGDLPTSLLSLFQVMTGDDWANVIRPVTDAHPASWVFFIAYILVSTYIVLNLFIAVAVEALDQQTEDDKREIVDEVEESERLVLDAVTELRAEVAALREEIGRRG
;
A
#
# COMPACT_ATOMS: atom_id res chain seq x y z
N GLY A 1 -15.32 4.76 6.11
CA GLY A 1 -14.53 3.60 5.77
C GLY A 1 -14.56 2.47 6.78
N TRP A 2 -14.23 2.70 8.06
CA TRP A 2 -14.07 1.62 9.06
C TRP A 2 -15.37 0.89 9.38
N SER A 3 -16.53 1.57 9.35
CA SER A 3 -17.84 0.93 9.52
C SER A 3 -18.16 -0.07 8.41
N LEU A 4 -17.68 0.18 7.17
CA LEU A 4 -17.82 -0.76 6.05
C LEU A 4 -16.92 -1.99 6.22
N PHE A 5 -15.70 -1.79 6.75
CA PHE A 5 -14.79 -2.89 7.07
C PHE A 5 -15.37 -3.79 8.17
N ASP A 6 -15.85 -3.20 9.26
CA ASP A 6 -16.52 -3.94 10.34
C ASP A 6 -17.78 -4.66 9.82
N LEU A 7 -18.59 -3.99 8.98
CA LEU A 7 -19.76 -4.60 8.34
C LEU A 7 -19.36 -5.80 7.46
N PHE A 8 -18.31 -5.67 6.66
CA PHE A 8 -17.80 -6.76 5.83
C PHE A 8 -17.36 -7.97 6.68
N VAL A 9 -16.57 -7.73 7.74
CA VAL A 9 -16.10 -8.80 8.66
C VAL A 9 -17.29 -9.49 9.35
N VAL A 10 -18.32 -8.73 9.77
CA VAL A 10 -19.53 -9.27 10.38
C VAL A 10 -20.38 -10.04 9.35
N ALA A 11 -20.54 -9.52 8.12
CA ALA A 11 -21.27 -10.18 7.05
C ALA A 11 -20.64 -11.54 6.70
N VAL A 12 -19.31 -11.60 6.56
CA VAL A 12 -18.59 -12.86 6.33
C VAL A 12 -18.77 -13.83 7.50
N ALA A 13 -18.81 -13.32 8.74
CA ALA A 13 -19.03 -14.17 9.94
C ALA A 13 -20.47 -14.71 10.06
N LEU A 14 -21.44 -14.04 9.44
CA LEU A 14 -22.86 -14.42 9.47
C LEU A 14 -23.25 -15.42 8.37
N ILE A 15 -22.41 -15.67 7.38
CA ILE A 15 -22.70 -16.64 6.31
C ILE A 15 -22.78 -18.05 6.93
N PRO A 16 -23.95 -18.73 6.82
CA PRO A 16 -24.11 -20.06 7.36
C PRO A 16 -23.21 -21.08 6.65
N ALA A 17 -22.47 -21.85 7.43
CA ALA A 17 -21.54 -22.88 6.94
C ALA A 17 -22.32 -24.16 6.54
N SER A 18 -23.17 -24.09 5.53
CA SER A 18 -23.92 -25.24 5.01
C SER A 18 -23.26 -25.77 3.74
N GLY A 19 -22.86 -27.05 3.77
CA GLY A 19 -22.46 -27.84 2.60
C GLY A 19 -21.16 -27.40 1.89
N ALA A 20 -21.24 -27.08 0.60
CA ALA A 20 -20.15 -26.80 -0.33
C ALA A 20 -19.21 -25.60 0.05
N PHE A 21 -19.59 -24.81 1.04
CA PHE A 21 -18.87 -23.62 1.49
C PHE A 21 -17.96 -23.86 2.71
N GLY A 22 -17.30 -25.00 2.81
CA GLY A 22 -16.33 -25.30 3.87
C GLY A 22 -15.24 -24.23 4.03
N VAL A 23 -14.85 -23.60 2.93
CA VAL A 23 -13.91 -22.47 2.92
C VAL A 23 -14.41 -21.28 3.76
N LEU A 24 -15.71 -21.01 3.77
CA LEU A 24 -16.31 -19.93 4.57
C LEU A 24 -16.17 -20.15 6.07
N ARG A 25 -15.99 -21.42 6.51
CA ARG A 25 -15.68 -21.71 7.91
C ARG A 25 -14.32 -21.16 8.32
N VAL A 26 -13.33 -21.22 7.41
CA VAL A 26 -12.00 -20.65 7.62
C VAL A 26 -12.05 -19.14 7.68
N LEU A 27 -12.88 -18.50 6.85
CA LEU A 27 -13.07 -17.05 6.87
C LEU A 27 -13.61 -16.51 8.22
N ARG A 28 -14.17 -17.41 9.06
CA ARG A 28 -14.58 -17.04 10.42
C ARG A 28 -13.39 -16.61 11.29
N VAL A 29 -12.15 -17.05 10.94
CA VAL A 29 -10.91 -16.59 11.58
C VAL A 29 -10.68 -15.10 11.32
N LEU A 30 -11.17 -14.56 10.20
CA LEU A 30 -11.09 -13.12 9.89
C LEU A 30 -11.80 -12.23 10.94
N ARG A 31 -12.65 -12.81 11.82
CA ARG A 31 -13.16 -12.06 12.97
C ARG A 31 -12.08 -11.47 13.88
N VAL A 32 -10.87 -12.08 13.88
CA VAL A 32 -9.71 -11.59 14.62
C VAL A 32 -9.25 -10.23 14.08
N LEU A 33 -9.47 -9.95 12.78
CA LEU A 33 -9.20 -8.64 12.19
C LEU A 33 -10.03 -7.50 12.83
N ARG A 34 -11.11 -7.86 13.56
CA ARG A 34 -11.85 -6.89 14.36
C ARG A 34 -10.99 -6.24 15.47
N LEU A 35 -9.92 -6.92 15.90
CA LEU A 35 -8.94 -6.33 16.81
C LEU A 35 -8.20 -5.15 16.19
N LEU A 36 -8.00 -5.14 14.86
CA LEU A 36 -7.38 -4.03 14.14
C LEU A 36 -8.26 -2.77 14.22
N SER A 37 -9.59 -2.94 14.14
CA SER A 37 -10.52 -1.81 14.29
C SER A 37 -10.71 -1.39 15.74
N ALA A 38 -10.49 -2.28 16.72
CA ALA A 38 -10.61 -1.99 18.14
C ALA A 38 -9.42 -1.19 18.69
N VAL A 39 -8.21 -1.44 18.15
CA VAL A 39 -6.98 -0.79 18.63
C VAL A 39 -6.69 0.47 17.80
N ARG A 40 -6.72 1.64 18.43
CA ARG A 40 -6.58 2.94 17.75
C ARG A 40 -5.26 3.10 17.00
N SER A 41 -4.14 2.58 17.55
CA SER A 41 -2.84 2.60 16.88
C SER A 41 -2.83 1.75 15.59
N MET A 42 -3.38 0.54 15.65
CA MET A 42 -3.48 -0.34 14.48
C MET A 42 -4.34 0.28 13.38
N ARG A 43 -5.42 0.96 13.75
CA ARG A 43 -6.27 1.67 12.80
C ARG A 43 -5.53 2.77 12.04
N ARG A 44 -4.64 3.51 12.72
CA ARG A 44 -3.80 4.55 12.08
C ARG A 44 -2.81 3.91 11.11
N VAL A 45 -2.11 2.85 11.51
CA VAL A 45 -1.15 2.14 10.64
C VAL A 45 -1.82 1.61 9.38
N VAL A 46 -2.98 0.93 9.53
CA VAL A 46 -3.72 0.41 8.37
C VAL A 46 -4.23 1.55 7.49
N ALA A 47 -4.71 2.65 8.06
CA ALA A 47 -5.17 3.80 7.29
C ALA A 47 -4.03 4.45 6.49
N ALA A 48 -2.84 4.58 7.08
CA ALA A 48 -1.65 5.07 6.39
C ALA A 48 -1.25 4.15 5.23
N LEU A 49 -1.20 2.83 5.46
CA LEU A 49 -0.91 1.86 4.40
C LEU A 49 -1.92 1.91 3.24
N VAL A 50 -3.22 2.07 3.54
CA VAL A 50 -4.26 2.19 2.50
C VAL A 50 -4.16 3.53 1.76
N ALA A 51 -3.73 4.59 2.43
CA ALA A 51 -3.58 5.91 1.82
C ALA A 51 -2.46 5.95 0.76
N THR A 52 -1.44 5.08 0.87
CA THR A 52 -0.35 4.99 -0.13
C THR A 52 -0.74 4.23 -1.40
N LEU A 53 -1.82 3.41 -1.36
CA LEU A 53 -2.23 2.56 -2.49
C LEU A 53 -2.54 3.33 -3.79
N PRO A 54 -3.23 4.49 -3.79
CA PRO A 54 -3.61 5.17 -5.03
C PRO A 54 -2.42 5.53 -5.93
N GLY A 55 -1.29 5.97 -5.36
CA GLY A 55 -0.08 6.28 -6.11
C GLY A 55 0.57 5.06 -6.78
N MET A 56 0.30 3.86 -6.25
CA MET A 56 0.92 2.61 -6.68
C MET A 56 0.09 1.84 -7.73
N VAL A 57 -1.18 2.19 -7.91
CA VAL A 57 -2.11 1.43 -8.77
C VAL A 57 -1.59 1.28 -10.20
N SER A 58 -0.99 2.32 -10.77
CA SER A 58 -0.48 2.28 -12.15
C SER A 58 0.68 1.30 -12.32
N ILE A 59 1.63 1.29 -11.37
CA ILE A 59 2.78 0.39 -11.39
C ILE A 59 2.32 -1.05 -11.09
N GLY A 60 1.41 -1.21 -10.14
CA GLY A 60 0.78 -2.50 -9.83
C GLY A 60 0.01 -3.08 -11.02
N ALA A 61 -0.76 -2.25 -11.74
CA ALA A 61 -1.46 -2.66 -12.95
C ALA A 61 -0.50 -3.10 -14.06
N LEU A 62 0.63 -2.40 -14.24
CA LEU A 62 1.68 -2.79 -15.17
C LEU A 62 2.27 -4.17 -14.80
N LEU A 63 2.52 -4.41 -13.52
CA LEU A 63 3.00 -5.69 -13.03
C LEU A 63 2.00 -6.83 -13.30
N VAL A 64 0.73 -6.62 -12.98
CA VAL A 64 -0.34 -7.59 -13.25
C VAL A 64 -0.44 -7.87 -14.76
N MET A 65 -0.36 -6.84 -15.59
CA MET A 65 -0.36 -6.99 -17.04
C MET A 65 0.86 -7.80 -17.54
N LEU A 66 2.06 -7.53 -17.01
CA LEU A 66 3.26 -8.31 -17.35
C LEU A 66 3.07 -9.79 -16.99
N VAL A 67 2.64 -10.09 -15.76
CA VAL A 67 2.42 -11.47 -15.31
C VAL A 67 1.37 -12.16 -16.15
N TYR A 68 0.27 -11.48 -16.46
CA TYR A 68 -0.81 -12.04 -17.31
C TYR A 68 -0.34 -12.35 -18.73
N VAL A 69 0.29 -11.40 -19.41
CA VAL A 69 0.78 -11.59 -20.77
C VAL A 69 1.83 -12.71 -20.83
N SER A 70 2.78 -12.69 -19.88
CA SER A 70 3.79 -13.76 -19.77
C SER A 70 3.14 -15.11 -19.44
N GLY A 71 2.08 -15.13 -18.62
CA GLY A 71 1.31 -16.34 -18.32
C GLY A 71 0.66 -16.93 -19.55
N VAL A 72 0.00 -16.12 -20.37
CA VAL A 72 -0.59 -16.56 -21.64
C VAL A 72 0.48 -17.12 -22.59
N VAL A 73 1.61 -16.42 -22.73
CA VAL A 73 2.74 -16.86 -23.56
C VAL A 73 3.30 -18.19 -23.05
N SER A 74 3.55 -18.31 -21.75
CA SER A 74 4.09 -19.54 -21.14
C SER A 74 3.16 -20.73 -21.32
N THR A 75 1.85 -20.54 -21.10
CA THR A 75 0.85 -21.58 -21.31
C THR A 75 0.87 -22.07 -22.77
N GLN A 76 0.93 -21.14 -23.73
CA GLN A 76 0.91 -21.52 -25.17
C GLN A 76 2.21 -22.22 -25.63
N LEU A 77 3.35 -21.80 -25.09
CA LEU A 77 4.64 -22.31 -25.52
C LEU A 77 5.07 -23.58 -24.78
N PHE A 78 4.73 -23.69 -23.48
CA PHE A 78 5.35 -24.68 -22.61
C PHE A 78 4.37 -25.70 -22.02
N SER A 79 3.06 -25.57 -22.24
CA SER A 79 2.06 -26.48 -21.66
C SER A 79 2.27 -27.94 -22.02
N ALA A 80 2.76 -28.22 -23.23
CA ALA A 80 3.06 -29.59 -23.66
C ALA A 80 4.39 -30.13 -23.10
N THR A 81 5.33 -29.24 -22.78
CA THR A 81 6.67 -29.58 -22.28
C THR A 81 6.67 -29.79 -20.78
N ASP A 82 6.00 -28.89 -20.06
CA ASP A 82 5.90 -28.89 -18.62
C ASP A 82 4.46 -28.57 -18.16
N PRO A 83 3.57 -29.58 -18.22
CA PRO A 83 2.17 -29.41 -17.82
C PRO A 83 2.01 -29.08 -16.31
N GLU A 84 2.99 -29.43 -15.50
CA GLU A 84 2.95 -29.21 -14.05
C GLU A 84 3.01 -27.70 -13.71
N HIS A 85 3.86 -26.94 -14.41
CA HIS A 85 4.04 -25.51 -14.15
C HIS A 85 3.33 -24.62 -15.16
N PHE A 86 3.04 -25.11 -16.39
CA PHE A 86 2.51 -24.30 -17.49
C PHE A 86 1.31 -24.94 -18.20
N GLY A 87 0.68 -25.98 -17.62
CA GLY A 87 -0.40 -26.74 -18.25
C GLY A 87 -1.65 -25.91 -18.56
N ASP A 88 -1.98 -24.94 -17.73
CA ASP A 88 -3.07 -24.00 -17.93
C ASP A 88 -2.70 -22.59 -17.46
N LEU A 89 -3.55 -21.61 -17.76
CA LEU A 89 -3.28 -20.21 -17.42
C LEU A 89 -3.18 -19.97 -15.91
N PRO A 90 -4.08 -20.46 -15.05
CA PRO A 90 -3.96 -20.30 -13.60
C PRO A 90 -2.63 -20.84 -13.04
N THR A 91 -2.24 -22.04 -13.48
CA THR A 91 -0.98 -22.67 -13.05
C THR A 91 0.23 -21.88 -13.56
N SER A 92 0.20 -21.42 -14.81
CA SER A 92 1.26 -20.57 -15.37
C SER A 92 1.40 -19.24 -14.64
N LEU A 93 0.29 -18.60 -14.25
CA LEU A 93 0.31 -17.37 -13.46
C LEU A 93 0.94 -17.59 -12.09
N LEU A 94 0.61 -18.70 -11.43
CA LEU A 94 1.19 -19.05 -10.13
C LEU A 94 2.69 -19.31 -10.25
N SER A 95 3.12 -20.10 -11.25
CA SER A 95 4.53 -20.40 -11.51
C SER A 95 5.33 -19.14 -11.84
N LEU A 96 4.79 -18.26 -12.67
CA LEU A 96 5.45 -16.98 -12.96
C LEU A 96 5.48 -16.04 -11.75
N PHE A 97 4.45 -16.03 -10.92
CA PHE A 97 4.48 -15.30 -9.66
C PHE A 97 5.60 -15.83 -8.76
N GLN A 98 5.76 -17.14 -8.66
CA GLN A 98 6.84 -17.79 -7.91
C GLN A 98 8.22 -17.41 -8.48
N VAL A 99 8.40 -17.48 -9.80
CA VAL A 99 9.63 -17.02 -10.48
C VAL A 99 9.93 -15.54 -10.19
N MET A 100 8.90 -14.68 -10.22
CA MET A 100 9.04 -13.24 -9.93
C MET A 100 9.49 -12.96 -8.50
N THR A 101 9.00 -13.72 -7.53
CA THR A 101 9.39 -13.58 -6.13
C THR A 101 10.76 -14.19 -5.82
N GLY A 102 11.36 -14.87 -6.78
CA GLY A 102 12.65 -15.55 -6.62
C GLY A 102 12.55 -16.88 -5.88
N ASP A 103 11.33 -17.37 -5.63
CA ASP A 103 11.09 -18.62 -4.94
C ASP A 103 11.19 -19.79 -5.94
N ASP A 104 12.14 -20.68 -5.71
CA ASP A 104 12.37 -21.93 -6.45
C ASP A 104 12.40 -21.81 -7.99
N TRP A 105 12.68 -20.60 -8.49
CA TRP A 105 12.62 -20.26 -9.92
C TRP A 105 13.42 -21.21 -10.81
N ALA A 106 14.56 -21.69 -10.31
CA ALA A 106 15.44 -22.59 -11.07
C ALA A 106 14.76 -23.94 -11.36
N ASN A 107 13.98 -24.47 -10.42
CA ASN A 107 13.27 -25.74 -10.62
C ASN A 107 12.04 -25.56 -11.53
N VAL A 108 11.38 -24.41 -11.46
CA VAL A 108 10.25 -24.08 -12.34
C VAL A 108 10.69 -23.97 -13.81
N ILE A 109 11.85 -23.35 -14.08
CA ILE A 109 12.27 -23.13 -15.47
C ILE A 109 13.11 -24.26 -16.07
N ARG A 110 13.75 -25.10 -15.23
CA ARG A 110 14.67 -26.15 -15.67
C ARG A 110 14.05 -27.15 -16.63
N PRO A 111 12.86 -27.72 -16.37
CA PRO A 111 12.24 -28.68 -17.31
C PRO A 111 12.04 -28.09 -18.72
N VAL A 112 11.66 -26.81 -18.77
CA VAL A 112 11.45 -26.10 -20.03
C VAL A 112 12.78 -25.79 -20.73
N THR A 113 13.80 -25.35 -19.99
CA THR A 113 15.12 -25.01 -20.56
C THR A 113 15.89 -26.24 -21.03
N ASP A 114 15.71 -27.38 -20.38
CA ASP A 114 16.32 -28.64 -20.79
C ASP A 114 15.71 -29.13 -22.11
N ALA A 115 14.40 -28.96 -22.31
CA ALA A 115 13.72 -29.33 -23.56
C ALA A 115 13.89 -28.29 -24.68
N HIS A 116 13.90 -27.01 -24.32
CA HIS A 116 13.99 -25.88 -25.24
C HIS A 116 15.07 -24.89 -24.77
N PRO A 117 16.35 -25.10 -25.13
CA PRO A 117 17.46 -24.28 -24.62
C PRO A 117 17.31 -22.76 -24.83
N ALA A 118 16.62 -22.32 -25.90
CA ALA A 118 16.38 -20.90 -26.15
C ALA A 118 15.37 -20.22 -25.17
N SER A 119 14.59 -21.03 -24.47
CA SER A 119 13.56 -20.51 -23.53
C SER A 119 14.14 -19.72 -22.34
N TRP A 120 15.43 -19.94 -22.00
CA TRP A 120 16.10 -19.16 -20.95
C TRP A 120 16.04 -17.66 -21.20
N VAL A 121 16.06 -17.24 -22.48
CA VAL A 121 15.96 -15.80 -22.83
C VAL A 121 14.64 -15.21 -22.36
N PHE A 122 13.53 -15.94 -22.55
CA PHE A 122 12.22 -15.53 -22.09
C PHE A 122 12.19 -15.37 -20.56
N PHE A 123 12.66 -16.38 -19.82
CA PHE A 123 12.63 -16.34 -18.36
C PHE A 123 13.56 -15.27 -17.77
N ILE A 124 14.76 -15.11 -18.32
CA ILE A 124 15.67 -14.03 -17.87
C ILE A 124 15.08 -12.65 -18.17
N ALA A 125 14.52 -12.45 -19.37
CA ALA A 125 13.85 -11.19 -19.69
C ALA A 125 12.68 -10.92 -18.73
N TYR A 126 11.86 -11.95 -18.46
CA TYR A 126 10.77 -11.85 -17.51
C TYR A 126 11.24 -11.48 -16.09
N ILE A 127 12.27 -12.17 -15.57
CA ILE A 127 12.85 -11.88 -14.25
C ILE A 127 13.39 -10.46 -14.19
N LEU A 128 14.14 -10.02 -15.20
CA LEU A 128 14.71 -8.66 -15.19
C LEU A 128 13.62 -7.59 -15.22
N VAL A 129 12.61 -7.74 -16.10
CA VAL A 129 11.52 -6.76 -16.21
C VAL A 129 10.64 -6.76 -14.97
N SER A 130 10.26 -7.93 -14.45
CA SER A 130 9.44 -8.02 -13.24
C SER A 130 10.17 -7.46 -12.02
N THR A 131 11.46 -7.79 -11.84
CA THR A 131 12.29 -7.24 -10.76
C THR A 131 12.40 -5.72 -10.85
N TYR A 132 12.59 -5.18 -12.06
CA TYR A 132 12.63 -3.74 -12.28
C TYR A 132 11.32 -3.05 -11.89
N ILE A 133 10.17 -3.64 -12.27
CA ILE A 133 8.85 -3.09 -11.92
C ILE A 133 8.61 -3.17 -10.41
N VAL A 134 8.93 -4.31 -9.78
CA VAL A 134 8.79 -4.49 -8.32
C VAL A 134 9.67 -3.51 -7.55
N LEU A 135 10.92 -3.31 -8.00
CA LEU A 135 11.83 -2.33 -7.39
C LEU A 135 11.26 -0.90 -7.50
N ASN A 136 10.75 -0.52 -8.66
CA ASN A 136 10.11 0.79 -8.85
C ASN A 136 8.85 0.95 -7.99
N LEU A 137 8.06 -0.13 -7.82
CA LEU A 137 6.92 -0.14 -6.91
C LEU A 137 7.37 0.11 -5.47
N PHE A 138 8.45 -0.56 -5.03
CA PHE A 138 9.01 -0.36 -3.69
C PHE A 138 9.50 1.08 -3.48
N ILE A 139 10.21 1.63 -4.47
CA ILE A 139 10.69 3.03 -4.42
C ILE A 139 9.50 4.00 -4.34
N ALA A 140 8.45 3.78 -5.14
CA ALA A 140 7.26 4.62 -5.12
C ALA A 140 6.58 4.62 -3.73
N VAL A 141 6.48 3.44 -3.08
CA VAL A 141 5.96 3.33 -1.70
C VAL A 141 6.82 4.10 -0.72
N ALA A 142 8.15 3.95 -0.82
CA ALA A 142 9.08 4.61 0.10
C ALA A 142 9.04 6.13 -0.05
N VAL A 143 8.97 6.65 -1.28
CA VAL A 143 8.85 8.08 -1.57
C VAL A 143 7.52 8.63 -1.04
N GLU A 144 6.41 7.97 -1.34
CA GLU A 144 5.08 8.38 -0.85
C GLU A 144 5.01 8.44 0.68
N ALA A 145 5.62 7.45 1.36
CA ALA A 145 5.68 7.45 2.82
C ALA A 145 6.50 8.63 3.39
N LEU A 146 7.59 9.01 2.72
CA LEU A 146 8.40 10.17 3.09
C LEU A 146 7.68 11.49 2.83
N ASP A 147 6.98 11.60 1.71
CA ASP A 147 6.21 12.79 1.36
C ASP A 147 5.10 13.05 2.37
N GLN A 148 4.40 12.00 2.81
CA GLN A 148 3.37 12.11 3.85
C GLN A 148 3.96 12.59 5.19
N GLN A 149 5.12 12.09 5.61
CA GLN A 149 5.79 12.57 6.82
C GLN A 149 6.15 14.05 6.70
N THR A 150 6.70 14.45 5.55
CA THR A 150 7.09 15.85 5.30
C THR A 150 5.90 16.78 5.34
N GLU A 151 4.74 16.38 4.84
CA GLU A 151 3.51 17.17 4.88
C GLU A 151 2.92 17.28 6.29
N ASP A 152 3.01 16.21 7.09
CA ASP A 152 2.58 16.24 8.49
C ASP A 152 3.49 17.14 9.33
N ASP A 153 4.82 17.05 9.16
CA ASP A 153 5.80 17.93 9.82
C ASP A 153 5.59 19.40 9.45
N LYS A 154 5.31 19.68 8.16
CA LYS A 154 5.00 21.07 7.72
C LYS A 154 3.73 21.62 8.36
N ARG A 155 2.68 20.80 8.49
CA ARG A 155 1.44 21.24 9.15
C ARG A 155 1.69 21.55 10.62
N GLU A 156 2.43 20.71 11.33
CA GLU A 156 2.78 20.94 12.72
C GLU A 156 3.55 22.27 12.88
N ILE A 157 4.54 22.53 12.01
CA ILE A 157 5.30 23.79 12.02
C ILE A 157 4.38 25.00 11.72
N VAL A 158 3.47 24.87 10.76
CA VAL A 158 2.54 25.98 10.42
C VAL A 158 1.61 26.27 11.59
N ASP A 159 1.05 25.24 12.23
CA ASP A 159 0.17 25.40 13.38
C ASP A 159 0.92 26.07 14.57
N GLU A 160 2.17 25.69 14.82
CA GLU A 160 3.03 26.28 15.86
C GLU A 160 3.36 27.76 15.56
N VAL A 161 3.63 28.09 14.29
CA VAL A 161 3.89 29.48 13.86
C VAL A 161 2.62 30.32 13.99
N GLU A 162 1.46 29.84 13.58
CA GLU A 162 0.19 30.54 13.71
C GLU A 162 -0.16 30.81 15.19
N GLU A 163 0.07 29.84 16.08
CA GLU A 163 -0.16 30.01 17.50
C GLU A 163 0.79 31.07 18.09
N SER A 164 2.07 31.02 17.73
CA SER A 164 3.07 32.00 18.12
C SER A 164 2.73 33.40 17.62
N GLU A 165 2.29 33.53 16.36
CA GLU A 165 1.88 34.81 15.78
C GLU A 165 0.67 35.41 16.53
N ARG A 166 -0.32 34.60 16.90
CA ARG A 166 -1.48 35.04 17.70
C ARG A 166 -1.04 35.57 19.05
N LEU A 167 -0.17 34.85 19.76
CA LEU A 167 0.35 35.28 21.05
C LEU A 167 1.08 36.63 20.97
N VAL A 168 1.90 36.81 19.92
CA VAL A 168 2.59 38.08 19.67
C VAL A 168 1.61 39.22 19.37
N LEU A 169 0.59 38.97 18.55
CA LEU A 169 -0.43 39.97 18.22
C LEU A 169 -1.24 40.37 19.45
N ASP A 170 -1.59 39.41 20.29
CA ASP A 170 -2.30 39.69 21.56
C ASP A 170 -1.45 40.52 22.51
N ALA A 171 -0.18 40.15 22.70
CA ALA A 171 0.76 40.91 23.53
C ALA A 171 0.99 42.34 22.97
N VAL A 172 1.11 42.51 21.64
CA VAL A 172 1.23 43.84 21.02
C VAL A 172 -0.04 44.66 21.21
N THR A 173 -1.21 44.04 21.14
CA THR A 173 -2.50 44.72 21.35
C THR A 173 -2.66 45.18 22.79
N GLU A 174 -2.30 44.35 23.76
CA GLU A 174 -2.28 44.68 25.19
C GLU A 174 -1.31 45.83 25.49
N LEU A 175 -0.09 45.74 24.96
CA LEU A 175 0.92 46.80 25.13
C LEU A 175 0.45 48.15 24.53
N ARG A 176 -0.22 48.13 23.39
CA ARG A 176 -0.79 49.33 22.79
C ARG A 176 -1.89 49.94 23.67
N ALA A 177 -2.73 49.12 24.28
CA ALA A 177 -3.77 49.58 25.20
C ALA A 177 -3.16 50.23 26.46
N GLU A 178 -2.12 49.59 27.00
CA GLU A 178 -1.40 50.12 28.17
C GLU A 178 -0.71 51.46 27.87
N VAL A 179 -0.03 51.59 26.72
CA VAL A 179 0.59 52.83 26.26
C VAL A 179 -0.45 53.92 26.03
N ALA A 180 -1.63 53.60 25.50
CA ALA A 180 -2.71 54.55 25.33
C ALA A 180 -3.25 55.08 26.68
N ALA A 181 -3.43 54.19 27.65
CA ALA A 181 -3.86 54.54 28.99
C ALA A 181 -2.86 55.43 29.72
N LEU A 182 -1.56 55.12 29.63
CA LEU A 182 -0.51 55.97 30.20
C LEU A 182 -0.44 57.35 29.54
N ARG A 183 -0.61 57.45 28.21
CA ARG A 183 -0.66 58.74 27.50
C ARG A 183 -1.84 59.61 27.96
N GLU A 184 -2.99 58.99 28.19
CA GLU A 184 -4.18 59.73 28.69
C GLU A 184 -3.96 60.18 30.13
N GLU A 185 -3.32 59.37 30.97
CA GLU A 185 -3.02 59.74 32.35
C GLU A 185 -2.01 60.93 32.43
N ILE A 186 -0.97 60.89 31.58
CA ILE A 186 0.00 62.00 31.50
C ILE A 186 -0.68 63.30 31.02
N GLY A 187 -1.57 63.21 30.02
CA GLY A 187 -2.31 64.38 29.49
C GLY A 187 -3.29 64.97 30.48
N ARG A 188 -3.75 64.22 31.50
CA ARG A 188 -4.61 64.75 32.56
C ARG A 188 -3.82 65.43 33.71
N ARG A 189 -2.54 65.12 33.82
CA ARG A 189 -1.67 65.67 34.90
C ARG A 189 -0.87 66.90 34.47
N GLY A 190 -0.84 67.28 33.21
CA GLY A 190 -0.18 68.48 32.66
C GLY A 190 -1.21 69.50 32.21
#